data_db8d0d734daabfc0e53439149ba02907
#
_entry.id   db8d0d734daabfc0e53439149ba02907
#
_cell.length_a   1.000
_cell.length_b   1.000
_cell.length_c   1.000
_cell.angle_alpha   90.00
_cell.angle_beta   90.00
_cell.angle_gamma   90.00
#
_symmetry.space_group_name_H-M   'P 1'
#
loop_
_entity.id
_entity.type
_entity.pdbx_description
1 polymer ?
#
loop_
_entity_poly.entity_id
_entity_poly.type
_entity_poly.pdbx_seq_one_letter_code
_entity_poly.pdbx_strand_id
1 'polypeptide(L)'
;MQIPGHIDPVVTPRAITQRADGRIDLLGLNHLQIRQLFEESQLDEKAAKQRSKQVFHWIYHRGVTDFEAMTDIAKTMRPWLADRFVIGRPEVVEAQVSTDGTRKWLLRTDDAQDYEMVFIPDADRGTLCISSQVGCTLNCRFCHTGTMRLVRNLTPGEIVGQVMLARDALGEWPKGNMASVADDDEDDDVGHYTADGRMLTNIVLMGMGEPLYNFDNVRDAMKIVMHGDGLGLSRRRITLSTSGVVPMMARAGEEINVNLAVSLHAVTKEIRDEIVPINRKYGIDELLRACAEYPGVSNARRITFEYVMLKDKNDSDEDARELVNLIRQYKLPAKVNLIPFNPWPGAIYECSDPERIKRFSSIIFEAGISAPVRTPRGRDIMAACGQLKSSSEKKSRAELDRLAEEKQAALG
;
A
#
# COMPACT_ATOMS: atom_id res chain seq x y z
N MET A 1 -14.58 -15.69 -32.19
CA MET A 1 -14.25 -14.33 -31.75
C MET A 1 -12.99 -14.45 -30.93
N GLN A 2 -11.82 -14.13 -31.55
CA GLN A 2 -10.51 -14.32 -30.94
C GLN A 2 -10.28 -13.23 -29.88
N ILE A 3 -9.95 -13.64 -28.68
CA ILE A 3 -9.50 -12.74 -27.60
C ILE A 3 -8.13 -12.21 -28.03
N PRO A 4 -7.91 -10.87 -28.07
CA PRO A 4 -6.61 -10.33 -28.41
C PRO A 4 -5.57 -10.73 -27.35
N GLY A 5 -4.40 -11.10 -27.83
CA GLY A 5 -3.32 -11.74 -27.14
C GLY A 5 -2.91 -11.08 -25.82
N HIS A 6 -2.58 -11.95 -24.89
CA HIS A 6 -1.81 -11.67 -23.69
C HIS A 6 -0.50 -10.98 -24.13
N ILE A 7 -0.42 -9.68 -23.96
CA ILE A 7 0.83 -8.95 -24.08
C ILE A 7 1.60 -9.28 -22.80
N ASP A 8 2.66 -10.08 -22.93
CA ASP A 8 3.62 -10.26 -21.85
C ASP A 8 4.02 -8.88 -21.31
N PRO A 9 4.08 -8.70 -19.98
CA PRO A 9 4.44 -7.42 -19.42
C PRO A 9 5.89 -7.10 -19.80
N VAL A 10 6.06 -6.34 -20.87
CA VAL A 10 7.34 -5.75 -21.22
C VAL A 10 7.81 -4.94 -20.02
N VAL A 11 9.03 -5.20 -19.56
CA VAL A 11 9.66 -4.40 -18.49
C VAL A 11 9.65 -2.94 -18.95
N THR A 12 8.81 -2.13 -18.33
CA THR A 12 8.87 -0.70 -18.60
C THR A 12 10.13 -0.15 -17.93
N PRO A 13 10.93 0.68 -18.62
CA PRO A 13 12.19 1.24 -18.08
C PRO A 13 12.04 1.94 -16.72
N ARG A 14 10.81 2.32 -16.36
CA ARG A 14 10.48 2.98 -15.08
C ARG A 14 10.49 2.06 -13.84
N ALA A 15 10.49 0.73 -14.02
CA ALA A 15 10.50 -0.22 -12.92
C ALA A 15 11.92 -0.54 -12.43
N ILE A 16 12.95 -0.25 -13.22
CA ILE A 16 14.34 -0.58 -12.91
C ILE A 16 14.99 0.63 -12.25
N THR A 17 15.43 0.46 -11.02
CA THR A 17 16.19 1.48 -10.28
C THR A 17 17.68 1.17 -10.46
N GLN A 18 18.42 2.07 -11.12
CA GLN A 18 19.86 2.03 -11.17
C GLN A 18 20.43 2.89 -10.05
N ARG A 19 21.32 2.31 -9.26
CA ARG A 19 22.02 2.99 -8.17
C ARG A 19 23.13 3.91 -8.71
N ALA A 20 23.61 4.83 -7.88
CA ALA A 20 24.68 5.76 -8.25
C ALA A 20 25.99 5.08 -8.66
N ASP A 21 26.25 3.86 -8.15
CA ASP A 21 27.39 3.02 -8.48
C ASP A 21 27.20 2.21 -9.80
N GLY A 22 26.11 2.42 -10.50
CA GLY A 22 25.79 1.76 -11.77
C GLY A 22 25.10 0.41 -11.63
N ARG A 23 25.01 -0.17 -10.42
CA ARG A 23 24.31 -1.44 -10.20
C ARG A 23 22.80 -1.28 -10.25
N ILE A 24 22.11 -2.36 -10.62
CA ILE A 24 20.65 -2.39 -10.69
C ILE A 24 20.08 -2.96 -9.39
N ASP A 25 19.12 -2.25 -8.80
CA ASP A 25 18.39 -2.76 -7.64
C ASP A 25 17.35 -3.78 -8.06
N LEU A 26 17.42 -4.98 -7.51
CA LEU A 26 16.47 -6.07 -7.77
C LEU A 26 15.18 -5.93 -6.94
N LEU A 27 15.14 -5.03 -5.95
CA LEU A 27 13.94 -4.80 -5.16
C LEU A 27 12.82 -4.20 -6.02
N GLY A 28 11.64 -4.78 -5.97
CA GLY A 28 10.47 -4.38 -6.77
C GLY A 28 10.39 -5.05 -8.14
N LEU A 29 11.31 -5.95 -8.46
CA LEU A 29 11.28 -6.74 -9.69
C LEU A 29 10.69 -8.13 -9.42
N ASN A 30 9.81 -8.60 -10.32
CA ASN A 30 9.34 -9.97 -10.31
C ASN A 30 10.38 -10.91 -10.96
N HIS A 31 10.18 -12.22 -10.85
CA HIS A 31 11.14 -13.21 -11.35
C HIS A 31 11.32 -13.17 -12.89
N LEU A 32 10.31 -12.70 -13.66
CA LEU A 32 10.44 -12.55 -15.12
C LEU A 32 11.32 -11.34 -15.47
N GLN A 33 11.16 -10.25 -14.76
CA GLN A 33 11.99 -9.05 -14.90
C GLN A 33 13.45 -9.33 -14.51
N ILE A 34 13.66 -10.06 -13.39
CA ILE A 34 14.99 -10.51 -12.99
C ILE A 34 15.60 -11.43 -14.05
N ARG A 35 14.81 -12.35 -14.64
CA ARG A 35 15.24 -13.21 -15.73
C ARG A 35 15.72 -12.40 -16.92
N GLN A 36 14.92 -11.44 -17.37
CA GLN A 36 15.28 -10.56 -18.49
C GLN A 36 16.61 -9.84 -18.25
N LEU A 37 16.80 -9.26 -17.06
CA LEU A 37 18.07 -8.61 -16.71
C LEU A 37 19.27 -9.55 -16.73
N PHE A 38 19.07 -10.81 -16.32
CA PHE A 38 20.14 -11.81 -16.36
C PHE A 38 20.51 -12.20 -17.80
N GLU A 39 19.51 -12.33 -18.68
CA GLU A 39 19.72 -12.57 -20.12
C GLU A 39 20.43 -11.38 -20.78
N GLU A 40 20.01 -10.15 -20.50
CA GLU A 40 20.68 -8.93 -20.97
C GLU A 40 22.13 -8.80 -20.43
N SER A 41 22.41 -9.38 -19.25
CA SER A 41 23.75 -9.48 -18.67
C SER A 41 24.55 -10.69 -19.12
N GLN A 42 24.16 -11.29 -20.26
CA GLN A 42 24.85 -12.40 -20.95
C GLN A 42 24.78 -13.75 -20.22
N LEU A 43 23.82 -13.98 -19.33
CA LEU A 43 23.55 -15.30 -18.80
C LEU A 43 22.73 -16.10 -19.80
N ASP A 44 23.05 -17.38 -20.02
CA ASP A 44 22.24 -18.22 -20.92
C ASP A 44 20.80 -18.38 -20.43
N GLU A 45 19.86 -18.59 -21.36
CA GLU A 45 18.43 -18.60 -21.08
C GLU A 45 18.02 -19.61 -19.98
N LYS A 46 18.62 -20.80 -19.99
CA LYS A 46 18.29 -21.85 -19.01
C LYS A 46 18.78 -21.46 -17.62
N ALA A 47 20.00 -20.94 -17.51
CA ALA A 47 20.56 -20.44 -16.26
C ALA A 47 19.78 -19.22 -15.77
N ALA A 48 19.46 -18.24 -16.63
CA ALA A 48 18.69 -17.07 -16.31
C ALA A 48 17.32 -17.44 -15.72
N LYS A 49 16.60 -18.37 -16.35
CA LYS A 49 15.29 -18.89 -15.88
C LYS A 49 15.37 -19.54 -14.50
N GLN A 50 16.40 -20.34 -14.24
CA GLN A 50 16.58 -21.00 -12.95
C GLN A 50 17.02 -19.99 -11.87
N ARG A 51 18.02 -19.18 -12.17
CA ARG A 51 18.63 -18.27 -11.17
C ARG A 51 17.68 -17.13 -10.80
N SER A 52 16.88 -16.62 -11.74
CA SER A 52 15.90 -15.57 -11.42
C SER A 52 14.89 -16.02 -10.36
N LYS A 53 14.41 -17.27 -10.45
CA LYS A 53 13.50 -17.84 -9.43
C LYS A 53 14.18 -17.99 -8.07
N GLN A 54 15.43 -18.50 -8.06
CA GLN A 54 16.20 -18.64 -6.82
C GLN A 54 16.44 -17.28 -6.17
N VAL A 55 16.93 -16.28 -6.93
CA VAL A 55 17.18 -14.93 -6.43
C VAL A 55 15.90 -14.28 -5.93
N PHE A 56 14.79 -14.40 -6.68
CA PHE A 56 13.47 -13.92 -6.27
C PHE A 56 13.05 -14.52 -4.91
N HIS A 57 13.16 -15.85 -4.75
CA HIS A 57 12.86 -16.53 -3.49
C HIS A 57 13.76 -16.05 -2.34
N TRP A 58 15.07 -15.91 -2.56
CA TRP A 58 15.97 -15.41 -1.54
C TRP A 58 15.66 -13.98 -1.11
N ILE A 59 15.31 -13.10 -2.06
CA ILE A 59 14.94 -11.72 -1.76
C ILE A 59 13.63 -11.67 -0.96
N TYR A 60 12.55 -12.25 -1.50
CA TYR A 60 11.21 -11.99 -0.98
C TYR A 60 10.69 -13.02 0.02
N HIS A 61 11.18 -14.25 -0.02
CA HIS A 61 10.79 -15.27 0.97
C HIS A 61 11.77 -15.32 2.14
N ARG A 62 13.08 -15.21 1.88
CA ARG A 62 14.13 -15.28 2.90
C ARG A 62 14.56 -13.92 3.44
N GLY A 63 14.26 -12.83 2.77
CA GLY A 63 14.57 -11.48 3.21
C GLY A 63 16.05 -11.08 3.13
N VAL A 64 16.87 -11.80 2.36
CA VAL A 64 18.30 -11.50 2.29
C VAL A 64 18.58 -10.19 1.57
N THR A 65 19.66 -9.55 1.98
CA THR A 65 20.20 -8.33 1.35
C THR A 65 21.59 -8.55 0.76
N ASP A 66 22.15 -9.76 0.98
CA ASP A 66 23.49 -10.13 0.51
C ASP A 66 23.40 -11.41 -0.33
N PHE A 67 24.02 -11.40 -1.52
CA PHE A 67 24.08 -12.57 -2.41
C PHE A 67 24.90 -13.71 -1.81
N GLU A 68 25.86 -13.44 -0.91
CA GLU A 68 26.64 -14.48 -0.24
C GLU A 68 25.79 -15.39 0.65
N ALA A 69 24.66 -14.90 1.14
CA ALA A 69 23.70 -15.70 1.91
C ALA A 69 22.93 -16.73 1.07
N MET A 70 22.97 -16.62 -0.28
CA MET A 70 22.20 -17.48 -1.20
C MET A 70 22.90 -18.83 -1.43
N THR A 71 22.71 -19.76 -0.49
CA THR A 71 23.51 -21.01 -0.42
C THR A 71 23.27 -21.98 -1.57
N ASP A 72 22.13 -21.93 -2.24
CA ASP A 72 21.77 -22.75 -3.41
C ASP A 72 22.23 -22.14 -4.75
N ILE A 73 22.83 -20.96 -4.72
CA ILE A 73 23.50 -20.32 -5.86
C ILE A 73 25.01 -20.63 -5.77
N ALA A 74 25.58 -21.08 -6.90
CA ALA A 74 27.00 -21.42 -6.97
C ALA A 74 27.89 -20.28 -6.47
N LYS A 75 28.90 -20.60 -5.64
CA LYS A 75 29.81 -19.61 -5.06
C LYS A 75 30.49 -18.71 -6.10
N THR A 76 30.76 -19.25 -7.29
CA THR A 76 31.38 -18.50 -8.40
C THR A 76 30.41 -17.49 -9.05
N MET A 77 29.11 -17.66 -8.85
CA MET A 77 28.08 -16.77 -9.43
C MET A 77 27.72 -15.62 -8.50
N ARG A 78 27.90 -15.76 -7.19
CA ARG A 78 27.53 -14.72 -6.22
C ARG A 78 28.30 -13.42 -6.42
N PRO A 79 29.64 -13.41 -6.67
CA PRO A 79 30.34 -12.20 -7.05
C PRO A 79 29.83 -11.58 -8.34
N TRP A 80 29.49 -12.39 -9.35
CA TRP A 80 28.92 -11.90 -10.61
C TRP A 80 27.60 -11.15 -10.40
N LEU A 81 26.75 -11.64 -9.46
CA LEU A 81 25.52 -10.95 -9.05
C LEU A 81 25.84 -9.65 -8.31
N ALA A 82 26.76 -9.68 -7.33
CA ALA A 82 27.11 -8.53 -6.50
C ALA A 82 27.75 -7.38 -7.31
N ASP A 83 28.50 -7.70 -8.36
CA ASP A 83 29.12 -6.71 -9.25
C ASP A 83 28.08 -5.93 -10.09
N ARG A 84 26.91 -6.51 -10.37
CA ARG A 84 25.90 -5.97 -11.29
C ARG A 84 24.63 -5.51 -10.61
N PHE A 85 24.30 -6.15 -9.51
CA PHE A 85 23.02 -5.99 -8.84
C PHE A 85 23.17 -5.68 -7.36
N VAL A 86 22.13 -5.12 -6.79
CA VAL A 86 22.00 -4.87 -5.35
C VAL A 86 20.60 -5.26 -4.90
N ILE A 87 20.44 -5.61 -3.64
CA ILE A 87 19.16 -5.88 -3.00
C ILE A 87 18.93 -4.79 -1.97
N GLY A 88 18.22 -3.75 -2.38
CA GLY A 88 17.99 -2.57 -1.56
C GLY A 88 17.03 -2.78 -0.39
N ARG A 89 17.08 -1.83 0.52
CA ARG A 89 16.05 -1.54 1.53
C ARG A 89 15.83 -0.04 1.59
N PRO A 90 14.62 0.45 1.91
CA PRO A 90 14.42 1.87 2.18
C PRO A 90 15.33 2.35 3.30
N GLU A 91 15.90 3.54 3.15
CA GLU A 91 16.61 4.22 4.23
C GLU A 91 15.62 4.64 5.32
N VAL A 92 15.89 4.29 6.57
CA VAL A 92 15.11 4.73 7.72
C VAL A 92 15.71 6.02 8.26
N VAL A 93 14.98 7.14 8.10
CA VAL A 93 15.37 8.44 8.64
C VAL A 93 15.01 8.54 10.12
N GLU A 94 13.81 8.06 10.46
CA GLU A 94 13.29 8.08 11.82
C GLU A 94 12.38 6.87 12.06
N ALA A 95 12.43 6.33 13.28
CA ALA A 95 11.52 5.29 13.74
C ALA A 95 10.93 5.70 15.10
N GLN A 96 9.62 5.68 15.20
CA GLN A 96 8.87 6.05 16.41
C GLN A 96 8.01 4.89 16.87
N VAL A 97 7.88 4.69 18.16
CA VAL A 97 7.01 3.68 18.78
C VAL A 97 6.05 4.37 19.74
N SER A 98 4.76 4.22 19.49
CA SER A 98 3.68 4.70 20.33
C SER A 98 3.54 3.89 21.61
N THR A 99 2.92 4.48 22.63
CA THR A 99 2.55 3.79 23.87
C THR A 99 1.60 2.61 23.66
N ASP A 100 0.86 2.59 22.57
CA ASP A 100 -0.04 1.48 22.18
C ASP A 100 0.62 0.40 21.29
N GLY A 101 1.95 0.51 21.11
CA GLY A 101 2.75 -0.41 20.30
C GLY A 101 2.76 -0.12 18.80
N THR A 102 2.00 0.88 18.33
CA THR A 102 2.05 1.34 16.93
C THR A 102 3.45 1.84 16.60
N ARG A 103 3.98 1.44 15.44
CA ARG A 103 5.30 1.85 14.96
C ARG A 103 5.15 2.68 13.70
N LYS A 104 5.82 3.81 13.64
CA LYS A 104 5.89 4.68 12.46
C LYS A 104 7.33 4.83 12.02
N TRP A 105 7.56 4.74 10.73
CA TRP A 105 8.86 4.99 10.10
C TRP A 105 8.74 6.11 9.09
N LEU A 106 9.68 7.04 9.15
CA LEU A 106 9.99 8.00 8.10
C LEU A 106 11.07 7.38 7.22
N LEU A 107 10.76 7.17 5.95
CA LEU A 107 11.61 6.51 4.98
C LEU A 107 12.10 7.52 3.94
N ARG A 108 13.31 7.32 3.45
CA ARG A 108 13.93 8.16 2.41
C ARG A 108 14.16 7.37 1.14
N THR A 109 13.81 7.98 0.03
CA THR A 109 14.07 7.49 -1.32
C THR A 109 15.48 7.87 -1.77
N ASP A 110 16.01 7.22 -2.83
CA ASP A 110 17.33 7.51 -3.39
C ASP A 110 17.49 8.96 -3.89
N ASP A 111 16.38 9.60 -4.31
CA ASP A 111 16.32 11.01 -4.71
C ASP A 111 16.00 11.96 -3.53
N ALA A 112 16.25 11.50 -2.29
CA ALA A 112 16.10 12.26 -1.06
C ALA A 112 14.68 12.81 -0.82
N GLN A 113 13.65 12.04 -1.15
CA GLN A 113 12.28 12.34 -0.80
C GLN A 113 11.83 11.46 0.37
N ASP A 114 11.10 12.03 1.31
CA ASP A 114 10.67 11.34 2.52
C ASP A 114 9.18 10.96 2.43
N TYR A 115 8.86 9.77 2.95
CA TYR A 115 7.49 9.27 3.06
C TYR A 115 7.35 8.39 4.30
N GLU A 116 6.13 8.22 4.79
CA GLU A 116 5.89 7.51 6.05
C GLU A 116 5.15 6.19 5.81
N MET A 117 5.40 5.21 6.69
CA MET A 117 4.59 3.99 6.84
C MET A 117 4.31 3.73 8.32
N VAL A 118 3.24 2.96 8.59
CA VAL A 118 2.81 2.67 9.97
C VAL A 118 2.47 1.20 10.12
N PHE A 119 3.03 0.55 11.16
CA PHE A 119 2.60 -0.77 11.60
C PHE A 119 1.72 -0.64 12.84
N ILE A 120 0.54 -1.24 12.79
CA ILE A 120 -0.48 -1.21 13.84
C ILE A 120 -0.64 -2.63 14.39
N PRO A 121 -0.11 -2.94 15.58
CA PRO A 121 -0.32 -4.24 16.23
C PRO A 121 -1.76 -4.36 16.74
N ASP A 122 -2.30 -5.56 16.69
CA ASP A 122 -3.54 -5.94 17.34
C ASP A 122 -3.33 -7.31 18.01
N ALA A 123 -4.23 -7.75 18.90
CA ALA A 123 -4.04 -8.97 19.68
C ALA A 123 -3.74 -10.20 18.81
N ASP A 124 -4.44 -10.33 17.69
CA ASP A 124 -4.35 -11.47 16.79
C ASP A 124 -3.83 -11.14 15.40
N ARG A 125 -3.40 -9.93 15.13
CA ARG A 125 -2.97 -9.49 13.80
C ARG A 125 -2.19 -8.19 13.85
N GLY A 126 -1.37 -7.98 12.84
CA GLY A 126 -0.72 -6.71 12.61
C GLY A 126 -1.06 -6.18 11.23
N THR A 127 -1.34 -4.90 11.14
CA THR A 127 -1.68 -4.24 9.89
C THR A 127 -0.60 -3.23 9.53
N LEU A 128 -0.01 -3.39 8.35
CA LEU A 128 0.91 -2.40 7.79
C LEU A 128 0.16 -1.44 6.88
N CYS A 129 0.18 -0.17 7.23
CA CYS A 129 -0.31 0.93 6.41
C CYS A 129 0.84 1.46 5.56
N ILE A 130 0.78 1.24 4.24
CA ILE A 130 1.82 1.62 3.30
C ILE A 130 1.42 2.81 2.45
N SER A 131 2.43 3.59 2.06
CA SER A 131 2.32 4.74 1.16
C SER A 131 2.50 4.33 -0.29
N SER A 132 1.86 5.05 -1.21
CA SER A 132 1.94 4.86 -2.66
C SER A 132 2.56 6.04 -3.39
N GLN A 133 2.65 7.19 -2.75
CA GLN A 133 3.19 8.43 -3.33
C GLN A 133 3.94 9.23 -2.26
N VAL A 134 4.83 10.10 -2.70
CA VAL A 134 5.36 11.21 -1.87
C VAL A 134 4.45 12.41 -2.07
N GLY A 135 3.70 12.79 -1.01
CA GLY A 135 2.61 13.76 -1.10
C GLY A 135 1.34 13.20 -1.74
N CYS A 136 0.39 14.06 -2.10
CA CYS A 136 -0.88 13.65 -2.71
C CYS A 136 -1.47 14.75 -3.60
N THR A 137 -2.15 14.37 -4.70
CA THR A 137 -2.84 15.31 -5.58
C THR A 137 -4.27 15.64 -5.18
N LEU A 138 -4.86 14.84 -4.26
CA LEU A 138 -6.31 14.89 -4.03
C LEU A 138 -6.76 16.05 -3.16
N ASN A 139 -5.87 16.63 -2.37
CA ASN A 139 -6.15 17.78 -1.48
C ASN A 139 -7.35 17.56 -0.54
N CYS A 140 -7.56 16.32 -0.05
CA CYS A 140 -8.60 16.03 0.93
C CYS A 140 -8.36 16.86 2.19
N ARG A 141 -9.33 17.71 2.56
CA ARG A 141 -9.13 18.75 3.59
C ARG A 141 -9.00 18.21 5.02
N PHE A 142 -9.50 17.01 5.28
CA PHE A 142 -9.35 16.33 6.57
C PHE A 142 -8.00 15.61 6.73
N CYS A 143 -7.21 15.47 5.65
CA CYS A 143 -5.98 14.68 5.63
C CYS A 143 -4.75 15.59 5.61
N HIS A 144 -3.79 15.32 6.50
CA HIS A 144 -2.54 16.09 6.58
C HIS A 144 -1.69 15.90 5.30
N THR A 145 -1.62 14.67 4.76
CA THR A 145 -0.99 14.41 3.46
C THR A 145 -1.68 15.21 2.34
N GLY A 146 -2.98 15.48 2.46
CA GLY A 146 -3.72 16.31 1.50
C GLY A 146 -3.25 17.76 1.44
N THR A 147 -2.52 18.25 2.45
CA THR A 147 -1.89 19.59 2.43
C THR A 147 -0.58 19.63 1.64
N MET A 148 0.00 18.46 1.36
CA MET A 148 1.23 18.33 0.58
C MET A 148 0.89 18.32 -0.91
N ARG A 149 1.76 18.90 -1.72
CA ARG A 149 1.70 18.68 -3.17
C ARG A 149 2.28 17.32 -3.50
N LEU A 150 1.76 16.70 -4.57
CA LEU A 150 2.41 15.49 -5.10
C LEU A 150 3.83 15.85 -5.57
N VAL A 151 4.81 15.16 -4.99
CA VAL A 151 6.20 15.20 -5.46
C VAL A 151 6.36 14.19 -6.59
N ARG A 152 6.14 12.90 -6.31
CA ARG A 152 6.15 11.80 -7.29
C ARG A 152 5.46 10.53 -6.78
N ASN A 153 5.25 9.62 -7.70
CA ASN A 153 4.84 8.26 -7.40
C ASN A 153 6.00 7.47 -6.78
N LEU A 154 5.69 6.56 -5.85
CA LEU A 154 6.63 5.55 -5.39
C LEU A 154 6.78 4.45 -6.44
N THR A 155 7.98 3.93 -6.61
CA THR A 155 8.28 2.79 -7.49
C THR A 155 7.78 1.47 -6.86
N PRO A 156 7.66 0.37 -7.63
CA PRO A 156 7.33 -0.94 -7.05
C PRO A 156 8.30 -1.35 -5.95
N GLY A 157 9.61 -1.07 -6.10
CA GLY A 157 10.63 -1.34 -5.10
C GLY A 157 10.41 -0.57 -3.80
N GLU A 158 10.09 0.71 -3.88
CA GLU A 158 9.78 1.54 -2.71
C GLU A 158 8.49 1.11 -2.01
N ILE A 159 7.48 0.64 -2.76
CA ILE A 159 6.24 0.12 -2.18
C ILE A 159 6.48 -1.24 -1.50
N VAL A 160 7.13 -2.20 -2.16
CA VAL A 160 7.47 -3.51 -1.58
C VAL A 160 8.48 -3.36 -0.45
N GLY A 161 9.40 -2.42 -0.57
CA GLY A 161 10.43 -2.12 0.43
C GLY A 161 9.85 -1.80 1.81
N GLN A 162 8.66 -1.16 1.86
CA GLN A 162 7.96 -0.93 3.12
C GLN A 162 7.57 -2.25 3.82
N VAL A 163 7.10 -3.22 3.05
CA VAL A 163 6.73 -4.54 3.58
C VAL A 163 7.98 -5.31 4.04
N MET A 164 9.04 -5.25 3.24
CA MET A 164 10.32 -5.90 3.56
C MET A 164 10.91 -5.31 4.85
N LEU A 165 10.96 -3.99 4.97
CA LEU A 165 11.48 -3.30 6.15
C LEU A 165 10.66 -3.60 7.41
N ALA A 166 9.32 -3.65 7.28
CA ALA A 166 8.47 -4.01 8.41
C ALA A 166 8.79 -5.45 8.90
N ARG A 167 8.98 -6.41 7.98
CA ARG A 167 9.37 -7.78 8.34
C ARG A 167 10.78 -7.85 8.96
N ASP A 168 11.74 -7.06 8.46
CA ASP A 168 13.07 -6.92 9.07
C ASP A 168 12.96 -6.44 10.51
N ALA A 169 12.19 -5.36 10.74
CA ALA A 169 12.00 -4.75 12.07
C ALA A 169 11.20 -5.63 13.06
N LEU A 170 10.38 -6.55 12.54
CA LEU A 170 9.60 -7.51 13.33
C LEU A 170 10.30 -8.86 13.50
N GLY A 171 11.41 -9.10 12.77
CA GLY A 171 12.14 -10.36 12.82
C GLY A 171 11.39 -11.54 12.20
N GLU A 172 10.52 -11.31 11.21
CA GLU A 172 9.57 -12.30 10.67
C GLU A 172 10.06 -13.06 9.43
N TRP A 173 11.35 -13.28 9.31
CA TRP A 173 11.88 -14.10 8.23
C TRP A 173 11.99 -15.58 8.63
N PRO A 174 11.68 -16.52 7.71
CA PRO A 174 11.81 -17.96 8.00
C PRO A 174 13.22 -18.33 8.42
N LYS A 175 13.35 -19.02 9.55
CA LYS A 175 14.62 -19.54 10.07
C LYS A 175 14.77 -20.99 9.62
N GLY A 176 15.89 -21.35 8.96
CA GLY A 176 16.23 -22.76 8.65
C GLY A 176 16.34 -23.11 7.17
N ASN A 177 16.87 -24.32 6.87
CA ASN A 177 17.08 -24.84 5.51
C ASN A 177 15.73 -25.12 4.81
N MET A 178 15.76 -25.01 3.47
CA MET A 178 14.63 -25.40 2.62
C MET A 178 14.38 -26.93 2.73
N ALA A 179 13.60 -27.33 3.71
CA ALA A 179 12.98 -28.63 3.73
C ALA A 179 11.46 -28.42 3.56
N SER A 180 10.98 -28.80 2.37
CA SER A 180 9.58 -29.04 2.00
C SER A 180 8.56 -27.99 2.46
N VAL A 181 8.23 -27.06 1.55
CA VAL A 181 6.85 -26.63 1.45
C VAL A 181 6.15 -27.80 0.74
N ALA A 182 5.52 -28.67 1.51
CA ALA A 182 4.54 -29.61 0.99
C ALA A 182 3.40 -28.78 0.40
N ASP A 183 2.90 -29.24 -0.74
CA ASP A 183 1.61 -28.85 -1.29
C ASP A 183 0.57 -29.08 -0.19
N ASP A 184 0.10 -28.01 0.42
CA ASP A 184 -1.06 -28.06 1.30
C ASP A 184 -2.21 -27.31 0.67
N ASP A 185 -3.23 -28.09 0.48
CA ASP A 185 -4.50 -27.94 -0.16
C ASP A 185 -5.20 -26.58 0.00
N GLU A 186 -5.86 -26.20 -1.08
CA GLU A 186 -6.93 -25.25 -1.16
C GLU A 186 -8.06 -25.63 -0.19
N ASP A 187 -8.08 -25.06 0.98
CA ASP A 187 -9.27 -24.83 1.83
C ASP A 187 -8.87 -24.63 3.29
N ASP A 188 -8.40 -23.44 3.65
CA ASP A 188 -8.44 -23.10 5.05
C ASP A 188 -8.67 -21.61 5.28
N ASP A 189 -9.94 -21.28 5.53
CA ASP A 189 -10.44 -19.99 6.00
C ASP A 189 -10.21 -19.80 7.51
N VAL A 190 -9.22 -20.49 8.08
CA VAL A 190 -8.80 -20.34 9.47
C VAL A 190 -7.47 -19.61 9.48
N GLY A 191 -7.47 -18.41 10.09
CA GLY A 191 -6.28 -17.60 10.24
C GLY A 191 -5.14 -18.41 10.87
N HIS A 192 -4.27 -18.95 10.04
CA HIS A 192 -3.01 -19.50 10.49
C HIS A 192 -2.12 -18.34 10.96
N TYR A 193 -2.22 -18.02 12.26
CA TYR A 193 -1.02 -17.74 13.00
C TYR A 193 -0.16 -18.98 12.82
N THR A 194 0.82 -18.89 11.95
CA THR A 194 1.84 -19.90 11.94
C THR A 194 2.40 -19.95 13.36
N ALA A 195 2.69 -21.13 13.88
CA ALA A 195 3.33 -21.33 15.19
C ALA A 195 4.59 -20.49 15.40
N ASP A 196 5.02 -19.76 14.39
CA ASP A 196 6.18 -18.87 14.28
C ASP A 196 5.91 -17.40 14.64
N GLY A 197 4.70 -17.05 15.12
CA GLY A 197 4.41 -15.69 15.63
C GLY A 197 4.42 -14.59 14.59
N ARG A 198 3.85 -14.82 13.41
CA ARG A 198 3.74 -13.79 12.36
C ARG A 198 2.91 -12.61 12.84
N MET A 199 3.56 -11.46 13.06
CA MET A 199 2.90 -10.22 13.51
C MET A 199 2.29 -9.44 12.33
N LEU A 200 2.94 -9.43 11.15
CA LEU A 200 2.44 -8.76 9.96
C LEU A 200 1.50 -9.68 9.18
N THR A 201 0.20 -9.47 9.33
CA THR A 201 -0.84 -10.29 8.69
C THR A 201 -1.64 -9.57 7.63
N ASN A 202 -1.72 -8.23 7.67
CA ASN A 202 -2.55 -7.43 6.79
C ASN A 202 -1.79 -6.23 6.22
N ILE A 203 -2.14 -5.83 4.99
CA ILE A 203 -1.64 -4.60 4.38
C ILE A 203 -2.82 -3.72 3.98
N VAL A 204 -2.72 -2.42 4.25
CA VAL A 204 -3.66 -1.42 3.76
C VAL A 204 -2.91 -0.31 3.02
N LEU A 205 -3.33 0.00 1.79
CA LEU A 205 -2.80 1.13 1.02
C LEU A 205 -3.58 2.40 1.41
N MET A 206 -3.35 2.83 2.67
CA MET A 206 -4.02 3.99 3.29
C MET A 206 -3.02 5.01 3.85
N GLY A 207 -1.74 4.87 3.50
CA GLY A 207 -0.69 5.82 3.82
C GLY A 207 -0.74 7.07 2.93
N MET A 208 0.41 7.61 2.61
CA MET A 208 0.52 8.80 1.78
C MET A 208 0.19 8.49 0.32
N GLY A 209 -0.65 9.35 -0.31
CA GLY A 209 -0.98 9.30 -1.74
C GLY A 209 -2.32 8.62 -2.06
N GLU A 210 -2.64 8.64 -3.37
CA GLU A 210 -3.78 7.93 -3.97
C GLU A 210 -3.25 6.75 -4.79
N PRO A 211 -3.48 5.50 -4.36
CA PRO A 211 -2.91 4.33 -5.04
C PRO A 211 -3.31 4.19 -6.50
N LEU A 212 -4.54 4.59 -6.86
CA LEU A 212 -5.02 4.47 -8.23
C LEU A 212 -4.42 5.51 -9.19
N TYR A 213 -3.81 6.58 -8.70
CA TYR A 213 -2.96 7.46 -9.50
C TYR A 213 -1.52 6.97 -9.66
N ASN A 214 -1.15 5.92 -8.91
CA ASN A 214 0.10 5.19 -9.06
C ASN A 214 -0.16 3.71 -9.43
N PHE A 215 -1.19 3.46 -10.21
CA PHE A 215 -1.78 2.14 -10.42
C PHE A 215 -0.78 1.07 -10.84
N ASP A 216 0.01 1.32 -11.90
CA ASP A 216 0.91 0.28 -12.46
C ASP A 216 1.98 -0.14 -11.45
N ASN A 217 2.58 0.80 -10.72
CA ASN A 217 3.56 0.51 -9.68
C ASN A 217 2.94 -0.23 -8.49
N VAL A 218 1.74 0.18 -8.08
CA VAL A 218 0.97 -0.49 -7.01
C VAL A 218 0.61 -1.91 -7.42
N ARG A 219 0.13 -2.12 -8.66
CA ARG A 219 -0.19 -3.44 -9.20
C ARG A 219 1.03 -4.36 -9.15
N ASP A 220 2.16 -3.89 -9.65
CA ASP A 220 3.38 -4.70 -9.74
C ASP A 220 3.92 -5.02 -8.35
N ALA A 221 3.90 -4.06 -7.43
CA ALA A 221 4.24 -4.29 -6.02
C ALA A 221 3.32 -5.32 -5.35
N MET A 222 2.01 -5.21 -5.53
CA MET A 222 1.05 -6.15 -4.93
C MET A 222 1.17 -7.55 -5.52
N LYS A 223 1.49 -7.69 -6.80
CA LYS A 223 1.79 -9.00 -7.41
C LYS A 223 3.00 -9.68 -6.75
N ILE A 224 4.04 -8.92 -6.41
CA ILE A 224 5.20 -9.44 -5.67
C ILE A 224 4.81 -9.82 -4.24
N VAL A 225 4.06 -8.95 -3.55
CA VAL A 225 3.60 -9.20 -2.17
C VAL A 225 2.73 -10.46 -2.07
N MET A 226 1.90 -10.72 -3.07
CA MET A 226 1.01 -11.88 -3.10
C MET A 226 1.65 -13.16 -3.66
N HIS A 227 2.86 -13.07 -4.26
CA HIS A 227 3.50 -14.21 -4.92
C HIS A 227 3.84 -15.33 -3.91
N GLY A 228 3.39 -16.56 -4.17
CA GLY A 228 3.59 -17.70 -3.26
C GLY A 228 5.05 -18.02 -2.96
N ASP A 229 5.95 -17.92 -3.97
CA ASP A 229 7.39 -18.12 -3.78
C ASP A 229 8.12 -16.88 -3.19
N GLY A 230 7.36 -15.85 -2.82
CA GLY A 230 7.88 -14.59 -2.26
C GLY A 230 7.32 -14.30 -0.88
N LEU A 231 6.70 -13.12 -0.71
CA LEU A 231 6.13 -12.68 0.57
C LEU A 231 4.87 -13.48 0.96
N GLY A 232 4.14 -14.03 -0.01
CA GLY A 232 3.05 -14.97 0.19
C GLY A 232 1.84 -14.44 0.94
N LEU A 233 1.57 -13.12 0.88
CA LEU A 233 0.43 -12.54 1.57
C LEU A 233 -0.85 -12.74 0.75
N SER A 234 -1.87 -13.34 1.35
CA SER A 234 -3.14 -13.57 0.68
C SER A 234 -3.81 -12.25 0.23
N ARG A 235 -4.38 -12.23 -0.96
CA ARG A 235 -5.17 -11.09 -1.49
C ARG A 235 -6.29 -10.64 -0.55
N ARG A 236 -6.85 -11.56 0.25
CA ARG A 236 -7.89 -11.26 1.25
C ARG A 236 -7.39 -10.45 2.43
N ARG A 237 -6.07 -10.40 2.63
CA ARG A 237 -5.38 -9.67 3.69
C ARG A 237 -4.88 -8.30 3.23
N ILE A 238 -5.09 -7.95 1.96
CA ILE A 238 -4.70 -6.67 1.38
C ILE A 238 -5.94 -5.85 1.08
N THR A 239 -5.93 -4.58 1.47
CA THR A 239 -6.99 -3.62 1.16
C THR A 239 -6.40 -2.43 0.41
N LEU A 240 -6.86 -2.23 -0.82
CA LEU A 240 -6.60 -1.03 -1.58
C LEU A 240 -7.64 0.01 -1.21
N SER A 241 -7.20 1.21 -0.84
CA SER A 241 -8.10 2.34 -0.58
C SER A 241 -8.03 3.35 -1.71
N THR A 242 -9.16 3.95 -2.05
CA THR A 242 -9.23 5.05 -3.01
C THR A 242 -10.25 6.10 -2.58
N SER A 243 -9.97 7.35 -2.91
CA SER A 243 -10.95 8.43 -2.75
C SER A 243 -11.94 8.52 -3.92
N GLY A 244 -11.84 7.59 -4.89
CA GLY A 244 -12.78 7.50 -6.01
C GLY A 244 -12.19 7.89 -7.36
N VAL A 245 -11.03 7.37 -7.73
CA VAL A 245 -10.48 7.44 -9.11
C VAL A 245 -11.24 6.41 -9.96
N VAL A 246 -12.49 6.72 -10.28
CA VAL A 246 -13.46 5.79 -10.87
C VAL A 246 -12.94 5.02 -12.08
N PRO A 247 -12.29 5.62 -13.09
CA PRO A 247 -11.83 4.89 -14.28
C PRO A 247 -10.82 3.78 -13.99
N MET A 248 -10.16 3.82 -12.82
CA MET A 248 -9.13 2.85 -12.44
C MET A 248 -9.67 1.73 -11.53
N MET A 249 -10.90 1.85 -11.02
CA MET A 249 -11.45 0.89 -10.06
C MET A 249 -11.66 -0.49 -10.69
N ALA A 250 -12.23 -0.57 -11.91
CA ALA A 250 -12.42 -1.83 -12.60
C ALA A 250 -11.09 -2.56 -12.82
N ARG A 251 -10.07 -1.84 -13.32
CA ARG A 251 -8.71 -2.38 -13.50
C ARG A 251 -8.12 -2.90 -12.19
N ALA A 252 -8.34 -2.19 -11.07
CA ALA A 252 -7.87 -2.63 -9.77
C ALA A 252 -8.49 -3.97 -9.36
N GLY A 253 -9.78 -4.17 -9.61
CA GLY A 253 -10.47 -5.43 -9.36
C GLY A 253 -10.00 -6.57 -10.26
N GLU A 254 -9.72 -6.28 -11.53
CA GLU A 254 -9.28 -7.28 -12.52
C GLU A 254 -7.80 -7.66 -12.38
N GLU A 255 -6.91 -6.66 -12.24
CA GLU A 255 -5.47 -6.86 -12.34
C GLU A 255 -4.79 -7.11 -10.96
N ILE A 256 -5.33 -6.56 -9.85
CA ILE A 256 -4.80 -6.74 -8.50
C ILE A 256 -5.68 -7.70 -7.69
N ASN A 257 -7.00 -7.54 -7.75
CA ASN A 257 -8.00 -8.39 -7.12
C ASN A 257 -7.88 -8.50 -5.59
N VAL A 258 -7.64 -7.39 -4.91
CA VAL A 258 -7.61 -7.26 -3.44
C VAL A 258 -8.90 -6.60 -2.92
N ASN A 259 -9.10 -6.54 -1.60
CA ASN A 259 -10.26 -5.86 -1.02
C ASN A 259 -10.24 -4.37 -1.38
N LEU A 260 -11.43 -3.78 -1.55
CA LEU A 260 -11.59 -2.36 -1.85
C LEU A 260 -12.14 -1.61 -0.64
N ALA A 261 -11.47 -0.53 -0.26
CA ALA A 261 -11.99 0.50 0.63
C ALA A 261 -12.17 1.81 -0.17
N VAL A 262 -13.26 2.51 0.10
CA VAL A 262 -13.59 3.77 -0.55
C VAL A 262 -13.73 4.86 0.49
N SER A 263 -12.91 5.88 0.39
CA SER A 263 -12.97 7.11 1.16
C SER A 263 -14.20 7.94 0.72
N LEU A 264 -15.38 7.59 1.24
CA LEU A 264 -16.64 8.26 0.91
C LEU A 264 -16.77 9.59 1.65
N HIS A 265 -16.75 9.54 2.96
CA HIS A 265 -16.70 10.64 3.94
C HIS A 265 -17.86 11.63 3.92
N ALA A 266 -18.74 11.61 2.93
CA ALA A 266 -19.96 12.41 2.88
C ALA A 266 -21.00 11.75 1.96
N VAL A 267 -22.27 12.12 2.16
CA VAL A 267 -23.43 11.56 1.44
C VAL A 267 -24.06 12.59 0.50
N THR A 268 -23.68 13.86 0.61
CA THR A 268 -24.13 14.94 -0.29
C THR A 268 -22.98 15.43 -1.15
N LYS A 269 -23.32 15.89 -2.35
CA LYS A 269 -22.35 16.43 -3.31
C LYS A 269 -21.60 17.61 -2.73
N GLU A 270 -22.31 18.53 -2.07
CA GLU A 270 -21.77 19.78 -1.55
C GLU A 270 -20.69 19.52 -0.48
N ILE A 271 -20.99 18.68 0.50
CA ILE A 271 -20.05 18.33 1.57
C ILE A 271 -18.89 17.53 0.99
N ARG A 272 -19.15 16.57 0.09
CA ARG A 272 -18.08 15.77 -0.49
C ARG A 272 -17.15 16.60 -1.40
N ASP A 273 -17.68 17.57 -2.16
CA ASP A 273 -16.89 18.50 -2.97
C ASP A 273 -15.97 19.37 -2.10
N GLU A 274 -16.38 19.67 -0.86
CA GLU A 274 -15.59 20.43 0.10
C GLU A 274 -14.46 19.58 0.68
N ILE A 275 -14.78 18.39 1.23
CA ILE A 275 -13.82 17.61 2.00
C ILE A 275 -12.99 16.61 1.17
N VAL A 276 -13.53 16.15 0.02
CA VAL A 276 -12.89 15.22 -0.92
C VAL A 276 -12.99 15.77 -2.35
N PRO A 277 -12.15 16.72 -2.75
CA PRO A 277 -12.31 17.51 -3.98
C PRO A 277 -12.39 16.72 -5.30
N ILE A 278 -11.89 15.48 -5.34
CA ILE A 278 -12.03 14.60 -6.52
C ILE A 278 -13.49 14.33 -6.88
N ASN A 279 -14.41 14.52 -5.93
CA ASN A 279 -15.86 14.39 -6.18
C ASN A 279 -16.38 15.31 -7.29
N ARG A 280 -15.73 16.46 -7.49
CA ARG A 280 -16.07 17.37 -8.59
C ARG A 280 -15.83 16.75 -9.96
N LYS A 281 -14.92 15.78 -10.04
CA LYS A 281 -14.59 15.04 -11.27
C LYS A 281 -15.38 13.74 -11.37
N TYR A 282 -15.52 13.01 -10.28
CA TYR A 282 -16.23 11.73 -10.18
C TYR A 282 -17.21 11.83 -9.01
N GLY A 283 -18.48 12.10 -9.32
CA GLY A 283 -19.53 12.30 -8.32
C GLY A 283 -19.91 11.03 -7.55
N ILE A 284 -20.68 11.20 -6.48
CA ILE A 284 -21.10 10.08 -5.60
C ILE A 284 -21.79 8.99 -6.42
N ASP A 285 -22.71 9.33 -7.32
CA ASP A 285 -23.45 8.35 -8.14
C ASP A 285 -22.52 7.51 -9.02
N GLU A 286 -21.58 8.15 -9.69
CA GLU A 286 -20.61 7.46 -10.54
C GLU A 286 -19.69 6.54 -9.70
N LEU A 287 -19.25 7.02 -8.54
CA LEU A 287 -18.46 6.26 -7.60
C LEU A 287 -19.20 5.01 -7.09
N LEU A 288 -20.47 5.16 -6.66
CA LEU A 288 -21.25 4.05 -6.11
C LEU A 288 -21.59 3.01 -7.19
N ARG A 289 -21.83 3.43 -8.44
CA ARG A 289 -21.96 2.50 -9.57
C ARG A 289 -20.67 1.71 -9.79
N ALA A 290 -19.53 2.37 -9.82
CA ALA A 290 -18.22 1.69 -9.94
C ALA A 290 -17.96 0.73 -8.76
N CYS A 291 -18.44 1.03 -7.56
CA CYS A 291 -18.40 0.11 -6.44
C CYS A 291 -19.29 -1.12 -6.65
N ALA A 292 -20.51 -0.95 -7.21
CA ALA A 292 -21.40 -2.06 -7.51
C ALA A 292 -20.88 -2.98 -8.61
N GLU A 293 -20.15 -2.42 -9.55
CA GLU A 293 -19.52 -3.12 -10.69
C GLU A 293 -18.11 -3.64 -10.37
N TYR A 294 -17.58 -3.39 -9.16
CA TYR A 294 -16.23 -3.80 -8.80
C TYR A 294 -16.10 -5.32 -8.82
N PRO A 295 -15.13 -5.88 -9.56
CA PRO A 295 -14.97 -7.33 -9.72
C PRO A 295 -14.83 -8.08 -8.38
N GLY A 296 -15.65 -9.11 -8.20
CA GLY A 296 -15.63 -9.98 -7.02
C GLY A 296 -16.34 -9.43 -5.79
N VAL A 297 -17.06 -8.32 -5.89
CA VAL A 297 -17.94 -7.82 -4.82
C VAL A 297 -19.04 -8.84 -4.51
N SER A 298 -19.22 -9.15 -3.24
CA SER A 298 -20.21 -10.10 -2.73
C SER A 298 -20.43 -9.88 -1.23
N ASN A 299 -21.37 -10.60 -0.63
CA ASN A 299 -21.56 -10.58 0.83
C ASN A 299 -20.32 -11.07 1.62
N ALA A 300 -19.51 -11.94 1.03
CA ALA A 300 -18.24 -12.39 1.61
C ALA A 300 -17.09 -11.39 1.37
N ARG A 301 -17.19 -10.59 0.31
CA ARG A 301 -16.20 -9.58 -0.06
C ARG A 301 -16.88 -8.22 -0.27
N ARG A 302 -17.20 -7.60 0.85
CA ARG A 302 -17.93 -6.32 0.89
C ARG A 302 -17.02 -5.14 0.58
N ILE A 303 -17.57 -4.12 -0.07
CA ILE A 303 -16.94 -2.79 -0.13
C ILE A 303 -16.85 -2.21 1.28
N THR A 304 -15.72 -1.64 1.63
CA THR A 304 -15.56 -0.90 2.88
C THR A 304 -15.66 0.59 2.59
N PHE A 305 -16.69 1.25 3.09
CA PHE A 305 -16.74 2.71 3.08
C PHE A 305 -16.05 3.26 4.32
N GLU A 306 -15.01 4.04 4.10
CA GLU A 306 -14.35 4.81 5.15
C GLU A 306 -15.08 6.15 5.29
N TYR A 307 -15.46 6.49 6.53
CA TYR A 307 -16.25 7.67 6.83
C TYR A 307 -15.66 8.40 8.04
N VAL A 308 -14.94 9.51 7.79
CA VAL A 308 -14.37 10.36 8.83
C VAL A 308 -15.50 11.18 9.49
N MET A 309 -15.54 11.18 10.81
CA MET A 309 -16.56 11.87 11.60
C MET A 309 -16.10 13.29 11.93
N LEU A 310 -16.64 14.26 11.20
CA LEU A 310 -16.33 15.69 11.31
C LEU A 310 -17.51 16.41 11.96
N LYS A 311 -17.26 17.04 13.12
CA LYS A 311 -18.28 17.74 13.92
C LYS A 311 -19.03 18.79 13.09
N ASP A 312 -20.34 18.74 13.16
CA ASP A 312 -21.28 19.66 12.49
C ASP A 312 -21.10 19.77 10.95
N LYS A 313 -20.47 18.75 10.34
CA LYS A 313 -20.24 18.71 8.88
C LYS A 313 -20.94 17.54 8.20
N ASN A 314 -20.68 16.32 8.68
CA ASN A 314 -21.15 15.08 8.03
C ASN A 314 -21.61 14.04 9.05
N ASP A 315 -21.97 14.48 10.25
CA ASP A 315 -22.21 13.61 11.40
C ASP A 315 -23.67 13.64 11.91
N SER A 316 -24.59 14.22 11.13
CA SER A 316 -26.01 14.29 11.51
C SER A 316 -26.70 12.91 11.40
N ASP A 317 -27.88 12.78 12.05
CA ASP A 317 -28.74 11.61 11.90
C ASP A 317 -29.24 11.45 10.47
N GLU A 318 -29.45 12.56 9.77
CA GLU A 318 -29.85 12.64 8.36
C GLU A 318 -28.75 12.09 7.46
N ASP A 319 -27.49 12.43 7.71
CA ASP A 319 -26.34 11.87 6.98
C ASP A 319 -26.24 10.35 7.17
N ALA A 320 -26.47 9.85 8.38
CA ALA A 320 -26.46 8.41 8.65
C ALA A 320 -27.58 7.68 7.88
N ARG A 321 -28.79 8.24 7.85
CA ARG A 321 -29.93 7.67 7.10
C ARG A 321 -29.69 7.73 5.60
N GLU A 322 -29.13 8.83 5.09
CA GLU A 322 -28.83 8.97 3.68
C GLU A 322 -27.72 8.01 3.24
N LEU A 323 -26.71 7.77 4.07
CA LEU A 323 -25.70 6.74 3.81
C LEU A 323 -26.33 5.35 3.67
N VAL A 324 -27.29 5.00 4.52
CA VAL A 324 -28.06 3.76 4.41
C VAL A 324 -28.85 3.71 3.11
N ASN A 325 -29.52 4.82 2.76
CA ASN A 325 -30.32 4.93 1.52
C ASN A 325 -29.43 4.71 0.29
N LEU A 326 -28.30 5.37 0.20
CA LEU A 326 -27.33 5.21 -0.89
C LEU A 326 -26.84 3.76 -1.01
N ILE A 327 -26.43 3.13 0.08
CA ILE A 327 -25.99 1.73 0.07
C ILE A 327 -27.09 0.80 -0.44
N ARG A 328 -28.35 1.01 -0.02
CA ARG A 328 -29.51 0.22 -0.47
C ARG A 328 -29.89 0.50 -1.92
N GLN A 329 -29.88 1.76 -2.34
CA GLN A 329 -30.22 2.18 -3.71
C GLN A 329 -29.32 1.50 -4.74
N TYR A 330 -28.03 1.43 -4.47
CA TYR A 330 -27.04 0.78 -5.34
C TYR A 330 -26.87 -0.72 -5.04
N LYS A 331 -27.64 -1.30 -4.09
CA LYS A 331 -27.60 -2.72 -3.70
C LYS A 331 -26.19 -3.19 -3.33
N LEU A 332 -25.43 -2.34 -2.64
CA LEU A 332 -24.02 -2.57 -2.34
C LEU A 332 -23.86 -3.57 -1.18
N PRO A 333 -23.17 -4.68 -1.37
CA PRO A 333 -22.63 -5.45 -0.25
C PRO A 333 -21.53 -4.61 0.44
N ALA A 334 -21.89 -3.93 1.52
CA ALA A 334 -21.03 -2.93 2.13
C ALA A 334 -20.89 -3.09 3.65
N LYS A 335 -19.83 -2.52 4.19
CA LYS A 335 -19.63 -2.16 5.59
C LYS A 335 -19.12 -0.73 5.65
N VAL A 336 -19.36 -0.04 6.75
CA VAL A 336 -18.89 1.33 6.97
C VAL A 336 -17.93 1.33 8.14
N ASN A 337 -16.72 1.86 7.95
CA ASN A 337 -15.78 2.12 9.04
C ASN A 337 -15.92 3.59 9.43
N LEU A 338 -16.42 3.86 10.62
CA LEU A 338 -16.49 5.21 11.17
C LEU A 338 -15.13 5.56 11.79
N ILE A 339 -14.51 6.63 11.31
CA ILE A 339 -13.19 7.09 11.75
C ILE A 339 -13.37 8.37 12.56
N PRO A 340 -13.24 8.35 13.90
CA PRO A 340 -13.13 9.58 14.67
C PRO A 340 -12.01 10.44 14.09
N PHE A 341 -12.30 11.70 13.79
CA PHE A 341 -11.29 12.58 13.18
C PHE A 341 -10.06 12.68 14.08
N ASN A 342 -8.89 12.53 13.47
CA ASN A 342 -7.61 12.66 14.14
C ASN A 342 -7.02 14.04 13.81
N PRO A 343 -7.03 15.01 14.75
CA PRO A 343 -6.54 16.34 14.49
C PRO A 343 -5.02 16.32 14.21
N TRP A 344 -4.58 17.27 13.41
CA TRP A 344 -3.18 17.52 13.08
C TRP A 344 -2.93 19.03 13.09
N PRO A 345 -1.66 19.51 13.22
CA PRO A 345 -1.37 20.95 13.30
C PRO A 345 -1.86 21.71 12.08
N GLY A 346 -2.80 22.64 12.27
CA GLY A 346 -3.43 23.42 11.21
C GLY A 346 -4.72 22.81 10.63
N ALA A 347 -5.22 21.70 11.19
CA ALA A 347 -6.53 21.17 10.83
C ALA A 347 -7.65 22.17 11.16
N ILE A 348 -8.59 22.31 10.21
CA ILE A 348 -9.73 23.24 10.33
C ILE A 348 -11.01 22.55 10.84
N TYR A 349 -10.98 21.23 10.98
CA TYR A 349 -12.11 20.43 11.44
C TYR A 349 -11.90 19.95 12.88
N GLU A 350 -13.01 19.63 13.54
CA GLU A 350 -13.02 18.99 14.84
C GLU A 350 -13.63 17.58 14.75
N CYS A 351 -13.24 16.73 15.70
CA CYS A 351 -13.85 15.41 15.83
C CYS A 351 -15.27 15.52 16.37
N SER A 352 -16.18 14.76 15.80
CA SER A 352 -17.54 14.61 16.35
C SER A 352 -17.50 14.10 17.79
N ASP A 353 -18.48 14.48 18.60
CA ASP A 353 -18.60 14.02 19.97
C ASP A 353 -18.83 12.49 20.03
N PRO A 354 -18.30 11.77 21.03
CA PRO A 354 -18.42 10.31 21.11
C PRO A 354 -19.86 9.79 21.05
N GLU A 355 -20.81 10.48 21.71
CA GLU A 355 -22.23 10.12 21.67
C GLU A 355 -22.83 10.29 20.27
N ARG A 356 -22.38 11.31 19.52
CA ARG A 356 -22.78 11.53 18.14
C ARG A 356 -22.30 10.40 17.23
N ILE A 357 -21.04 10.01 17.37
CA ILE A 357 -20.43 8.89 16.62
C ILE A 357 -21.17 7.58 16.93
N LYS A 358 -21.44 7.32 18.19
CA LYS A 358 -22.17 6.12 18.64
C LYS A 358 -23.59 6.09 18.05
N ARG A 359 -24.31 7.23 18.09
CA ARG A 359 -25.66 7.34 17.50
C ARG A 359 -25.64 7.13 15.98
N PHE A 360 -24.69 7.74 15.29
CA PHE A 360 -24.49 7.54 13.85
C PHE A 360 -24.24 6.06 13.51
N SER A 361 -23.37 5.40 14.26
CA SER A 361 -23.09 3.96 14.16
C SER A 361 -24.37 3.13 14.38
N SER A 362 -25.18 3.45 15.42
CA SER A 362 -26.41 2.73 15.75
C SER A 362 -27.44 2.80 14.62
N ILE A 363 -27.65 3.98 14.01
CA ILE A 363 -28.58 4.16 12.88
C ILE A 363 -28.21 3.23 11.71
N ILE A 364 -26.93 3.16 11.37
CA ILE A 364 -26.45 2.31 10.27
C ILE A 364 -26.56 0.82 10.65
N PHE A 365 -26.22 0.48 11.89
CA PHE A 365 -26.27 -0.90 12.38
C PHE A 365 -27.71 -1.44 12.45
N GLU A 366 -28.65 -0.64 12.94
CA GLU A 366 -30.09 -0.97 12.98
C GLU A 366 -30.68 -1.17 11.57
N ALA A 367 -30.07 -0.55 10.55
CA ALA A 367 -30.43 -0.77 9.15
C ALA A 367 -29.84 -2.08 8.57
N GLY A 368 -29.09 -2.87 9.37
CA GLY A 368 -28.48 -4.14 8.97
C GLY A 368 -27.11 -4.01 8.30
N ILE A 369 -26.45 -2.84 8.41
CA ILE A 369 -25.13 -2.59 7.83
C ILE A 369 -24.11 -2.51 8.96
N SER A 370 -23.02 -3.27 8.86
CA SER A 370 -21.93 -3.21 9.85
C SER A 370 -21.26 -1.83 9.85
N ALA A 371 -21.19 -1.17 11.00
CA ALA A 371 -20.67 0.18 11.16
C ALA A 371 -19.74 0.32 12.37
N PRO A 372 -18.61 -0.43 12.44
CA PRO A 372 -17.68 -0.30 13.55
C PRO A 372 -17.06 1.09 13.62
N VAL A 373 -16.86 1.59 14.84
CA VAL A 373 -16.08 2.78 15.12
C VAL A 373 -14.62 2.37 15.28
N ARG A 374 -13.72 2.97 14.50
CA ARG A 374 -12.28 2.68 14.56
C ARG A 374 -11.68 3.29 15.81
N THR A 375 -10.95 2.49 16.57
CA THR A 375 -10.11 3.00 17.65
C THR A 375 -8.86 3.65 17.05
N PRO A 376 -8.63 4.94 17.26
CA PRO A 376 -7.41 5.57 16.78
C PRO A 376 -6.17 4.96 17.44
N ARG A 377 -5.13 4.72 16.64
CA ARG A 377 -3.84 4.18 17.08
C ARG A 377 -2.71 5.14 16.76
N GLY A 378 -1.67 5.18 17.59
CA GLY A 378 -0.47 5.98 17.36
C GLY A 378 -0.70 7.49 17.30
N ARG A 379 -1.69 8.03 18.05
CA ARG A 379 -1.97 9.47 18.06
C ARG A 379 -0.82 10.30 18.62
N ASP A 380 -0.14 9.79 19.62
CA ASP A 380 1.00 10.41 20.31
C ASP A 380 2.21 10.61 19.39
N ILE A 381 2.34 9.81 18.35
CA ILE A 381 3.40 9.89 17.34
C ILE A 381 2.88 10.35 15.96
N MET A 382 1.68 10.92 15.89
CA MET A 382 1.06 11.37 14.63
C MET A 382 0.99 10.25 13.56
N ALA A 383 0.63 9.03 13.99
CA ALA A 383 0.54 7.85 13.10
C ALA A 383 -0.89 7.43 12.77
N ALA A 384 -1.91 8.11 13.31
CA ALA A 384 -3.29 7.76 13.03
C ALA A 384 -3.71 8.15 11.60
N CYS A 385 -4.81 7.55 11.13
CA CYS A 385 -5.33 7.82 9.78
C CYS A 385 -5.52 9.32 9.53
N GLY A 386 -4.99 9.80 8.41
CA GLY A 386 -5.05 11.20 7.99
C GLY A 386 -3.97 12.10 8.60
N GLN A 387 -3.08 11.59 9.45
CA GLN A 387 -2.04 12.39 10.12
C GLN A 387 -0.66 12.35 9.45
N LEU A 388 -0.42 11.42 8.52
CA LEU A 388 0.90 11.25 7.89
C LEU A 388 1.30 12.47 7.05
N LYS A 389 2.54 12.93 7.25
CA LYS A 389 3.14 14.03 6.50
C LYS A 389 4.65 13.98 6.58
N SER A 390 5.33 14.14 5.45
CA SER A 390 6.77 14.35 5.40
C SER A 390 7.11 15.82 5.09
N SER A 391 8.38 16.17 5.21
CA SER A 391 8.89 17.50 4.84
C SER A 391 9.25 17.62 3.36
N SER A 392 9.00 16.57 2.56
CA SER A 392 9.31 16.56 1.13
C SER A 392 8.55 17.63 0.38
N GLU A 393 9.28 18.37 -0.46
CA GLU A 393 8.74 19.39 -1.34
C GLU A 393 9.13 19.09 -2.79
N LYS A 394 8.25 19.47 -3.72
CA LYS A 394 8.55 19.34 -5.15
C LYS A 394 9.66 20.33 -5.52
N LYS A 395 10.87 19.79 -5.72
CA LYS A 395 12.03 20.58 -6.17
C LYS A 395 11.90 20.96 -7.63
N SER A 396 12.40 22.12 -8.00
CA SER A 396 12.52 22.55 -9.39
C SER A 396 13.56 21.69 -10.12
N ARG A 397 13.50 21.65 -11.46
CA ARG A 397 14.47 20.91 -12.27
C ARG A 397 15.91 21.39 -12.01
N ALA A 398 16.11 22.69 -11.87
CA ALA A 398 17.41 23.28 -11.57
C ALA A 398 17.96 22.87 -10.19
N GLU A 399 17.10 22.69 -9.17
CA GLU A 399 17.50 22.18 -7.86
C GLU A 399 17.85 20.69 -7.90
N LEU A 400 17.15 19.89 -8.71
CA LEU A 400 17.45 18.47 -8.90
C LEU A 400 18.78 18.29 -9.62
N ASP A 401 19.05 19.09 -10.66
CA ASP A 401 20.30 19.04 -11.40
C ASP A 401 21.49 19.44 -10.50
N ARG A 402 21.33 20.48 -9.67
CA ARG A 402 22.35 20.88 -8.68
C ARG A 402 22.63 19.80 -7.63
N LEU A 403 21.58 19.15 -7.12
CA LEU A 403 21.74 18.05 -6.16
C LEU A 403 22.42 16.83 -6.79
N ALA A 404 22.17 16.56 -8.07
CA ALA A 404 22.86 15.49 -8.80
C ALA A 404 24.35 15.82 -8.97
N GLU A 405 24.71 17.06 -9.28
CA GLU A 405 26.08 17.54 -9.39
C GLU A 405 26.82 17.48 -8.03
N GLU A 406 26.17 17.94 -6.94
CA GLU A 406 26.71 17.86 -5.57
C GLU A 406 26.95 16.40 -5.13
N LYS A 407 26.04 15.50 -5.49
CA LYS A 407 26.16 14.06 -5.17
C LYS A 407 27.30 13.39 -5.96
N GLN A 408 27.51 13.79 -7.21
CA GLN A 408 28.60 13.32 -8.05
C GLN A 408 29.96 13.84 -7.55
N ALA A 409 30.02 15.10 -7.10
CA ALA A 409 31.23 15.69 -6.52
C ALA A 409 31.62 15.09 -5.16
N ALA A 410 30.66 14.55 -4.39
CA ALA A 410 30.90 13.91 -3.11
C ALA A 410 31.38 12.43 -3.24
N LEU A 411 31.28 11.85 -4.43
CA LEU A 411 31.67 10.47 -4.74
C LEU A 411 33.04 10.36 -5.47
N GLY A 412 33.61 11.49 -5.89
CA GLY A 412 34.95 11.60 -6.48
C GLY A 412 35.95 12.19 -5.51
#